data_0f1649b4e79bda2e12fe7d1d890c26ff
#
_entry.id   0f1649b4e79bda2e12fe7d1d890c26ff
#
_cell.length_a   1.000
_cell.length_b   1.000
_cell.length_c   1.000
_cell.angle_alpha   90.00
_cell.angle_beta   90.00
_cell.angle_gamma   90.00
#
_symmetry.space_group_name_H-M   'P 1'
#
loop_
_entity.id
_entity.type
_entity.pdbx_description
1 polymer ?
#
loop_
_entity_poly.entity_id
_entity_poly.type
_entity_poly.pdbx_seq_one_letter_code
_entity_poly.pdbx_strand_id
1 'polypeptide(L)'
;MIIDFNMPESEYHAYPALSVSGVKDLLVSPLDFWVRSWMNPEKEDKDTDAKKLGRAYHKRVLEGVEAFQEVYAIKPNKADHEDALVTCEDMRDWLNARKLPHSGSKAEITKRVLQADCNAPIWDLIVAEKTEGKEIISSDKAESIELAARAIEAQPGIGESFKDGRAEVSLFWEEDGTPMKSRLDYLKSAAIVDLKTFSNSLRKPVDVAVSQAVANNKYHIQGYAYLRGLEKIKKGLVTGSTKVIGDVDEAFLEAVANTKRHRFFFVFQQADGVPNVLAREFREFETYGGLGMTPNAYYTAGENGFHTGLALYRQCMEFFGKHKPWHPMTKPRPFVDTDFPMWMFD
;
A
#
# COMPACT_ATOMS: atom_id res chain seq x y z
N MET A 1 4.89 -17.22 16.39
CA MET A 1 4.30 -16.62 15.17
C MET A 1 3.06 -15.82 15.56
N ILE A 2 2.67 -14.82 14.76
CA ILE A 2 1.51 -13.96 15.04
C ILE A 2 0.73 -13.76 13.72
N ILE A 3 -0.60 -13.84 13.80
CA ILE A 3 -1.51 -13.30 12.80
C ILE A 3 -2.36 -12.22 13.47
N ASP A 4 -2.37 -11.02 12.91
CA ASP A 4 -3.03 -9.87 13.50
C ASP A 4 -3.98 -9.22 12.47
N PHE A 5 -5.25 -9.16 12.83
CA PHE A 5 -6.33 -8.66 11.98
C PHE A 5 -6.66 -7.17 12.21
N ASN A 6 -6.09 -6.57 13.25
CA ASN A 6 -6.44 -5.20 13.67
C ASN A 6 -5.23 -4.29 13.84
N MET A 7 -4.02 -4.73 13.43
CA MET A 7 -2.81 -3.94 13.62
C MET A 7 -2.85 -2.64 12.81
N PRO A 8 -2.69 -1.48 13.43
CA PRO A 8 -2.53 -0.21 12.71
C PRO A 8 -1.33 -0.22 11.77
N GLU A 9 -1.43 0.45 10.62
CA GLU A 9 -0.34 0.53 9.63
C GLU A 9 0.96 1.07 10.23
N SER A 10 0.86 2.09 11.09
CA SER A 10 2.02 2.69 11.77
C SER A 10 2.75 1.69 12.69
N GLU A 11 2.00 0.86 13.42
CA GLU A 11 2.57 -0.18 14.28
C GLU A 11 3.22 -1.30 13.45
N TYR A 12 2.56 -1.72 12.35
CA TYR A 12 3.15 -2.67 11.42
C TYR A 12 4.48 -2.16 10.86
N HIS A 13 4.56 -0.90 10.43
CA HIS A 13 5.80 -0.33 9.90
C HIS A 13 6.90 -0.22 10.96
N ALA A 14 6.57 0.14 12.19
CA ALA A 14 7.52 0.24 13.30
C ALA A 14 8.00 -1.12 13.82
N TYR A 15 7.26 -2.21 13.56
CA TYR A 15 7.61 -3.54 14.10
C TYR A 15 8.97 -4.01 13.59
N PRO A 16 9.90 -4.47 14.48
CA PRO A 16 11.29 -4.77 14.15
C PRO A 16 11.45 -6.14 13.49
N ALA A 17 10.95 -6.29 12.26
CA ALA A 17 11.09 -7.49 11.44
C ALA A 17 11.36 -7.11 9.98
N LEU A 18 11.98 -8.00 9.22
CA LEU A 18 12.27 -7.83 7.80
C LEU A 18 10.97 -7.96 6.99
N SER A 19 10.58 -6.90 6.31
CA SER A 19 9.44 -6.90 5.40
C SER A 19 9.83 -7.35 4.00
N VAL A 20 8.85 -7.72 3.18
CA VAL A 20 9.08 -8.05 1.76
C VAL A 20 9.61 -6.85 0.98
N SER A 21 9.16 -5.63 1.30
CA SER A 21 9.75 -4.41 0.73
C SER A 21 11.23 -4.29 1.10
N GLY A 22 11.59 -4.59 2.34
CA GLY A 22 12.97 -4.64 2.78
C GLY A 22 13.80 -5.68 2.04
N VAL A 23 13.26 -6.86 1.74
CA VAL A 23 13.92 -7.85 0.87
C VAL A 23 14.21 -7.29 -0.52
N LYS A 24 13.24 -6.58 -1.11
CA LYS A 24 13.40 -5.93 -2.42
C LYS A 24 14.46 -4.81 -2.39
N ASP A 25 14.48 -4.00 -1.32
CA ASP A 25 15.46 -2.94 -1.13
C ASP A 25 16.88 -3.51 -0.98
N LEU A 26 17.05 -4.60 -0.23
CA LEU A 26 18.34 -5.32 -0.13
C LEU A 26 18.89 -5.77 -1.49
N LEU A 27 18.00 -6.21 -2.39
CA LEU A 27 18.37 -6.61 -3.76
C LEU A 27 18.72 -5.42 -4.67
N VAL A 28 18.44 -4.20 -4.25
CA VAL A 28 18.94 -2.97 -4.87
C VAL A 28 20.29 -2.62 -4.27
N SER A 29 20.33 -2.39 -2.96
CA SER A 29 21.55 -2.27 -2.18
C SER A 29 21.29 -2.46 -0.69
N PRO A 30 22.23 -3.00 0.09
CA PRO A 30 22.14 -3.07 1.54
C PRO A 30 21.94 -1.68 2.19
N LEU A 31 22.56 -0.64 1.62
CA LEU A 31 22.43 0.73 2.12
C LEU A 31 21.00 1.29 1.92
N ASP A 32 20.38 1.04 0.75
CA ASP A 32 18.98 1.41 0.49
C ASP A 32 18.03 0.80 1.53
N PHE A 33 18.23 -0.48 1.83
CA PHE A 33 17.47 -1.15 2.89
C PHE A 33 17.70 -0.47 4.25
N TRP A 34 18.98 -0.29 4.67
CA TRP A 34 19.26 0.25 6.01
C TRP A 34 18.66 1.64 6.19
N VAL A 35 18.83 2.54 5.21
CA VAL A 35 18.33 3.92 5.23
C VAL A 35 16.80 3.95 5.40
N ARG A 36 16.09 3.02 4.76
CA ARG A 36 14.62 2.97 4.77
C ARG A 36 14.04 2.08 5.88
N SER A 37 14.90 1.32 6.57
CA SER A 37 14.47 0.36 7.58
C SER A 37 14.20 1.02 8.94
N TRP A 38 13.57 0.26 9.82
CA TRP A 38 13.36 0.60 11.22
C TRP A 38 14.67 0.71 12.04
N MET A 39 15.80 0.25 11.49
CA MET A 39 17.12 0.32 12.13
C MET A 39 17.76 1.70 12.03
N ASN A 40 17.35 2.51 11.08
CA ASN A 40 17.83 3.88 10.94
C ASN A 40 17.06 4.82 11.87
N PRO A 41 17.68 5.37 12.93
CA PRO A 41 17.01 6.28 13.86
C PRO A 41 16.65 7.64 13.22
N GLU A 42 17.31 8.00 12.10
CA GLU A 42 17.09 9.25 11.37
C GLU A 42 16.13 9.05 10.18
N LYS A 43 15.45 7.89 10.12
CA LYS A 43 14.49 7.63 9.04
C LYS A 43 13.36 8.64 9.07
N GLU A 44 13.24 9.40 7.98
CA GLU A 44 12.08 10.26 7.73
C GLU A 44 11.02 9.49 6.94
N ASP A 45 9.85 9.30 7.51
CA ASP A 45 8.69 8.82 6.77
C ASP A 45 8.02 9.98 6.05
N LYS A 46 8.46 10.25 4.81
CA LYS A 46 7.81 11.25 3.96
C LYS A 46 6.52 10.68 3.39
N ASP A 47 5.43 11.24 3.85
CA ASP A 47 4.10 10.92 3.34
C ASP A 47 3.82 11.73 2.06
N THR A 48 4.07 11.11 0.91
CA THR A 48 3.83 11.74 -0.39
C THR A 48 2.36 11.66 -0.79
N ASP A 49 1.90 12.61 -1.62
CA ASP A 49 0.53 12.59 -2.16
C ASP A 49 0.18 11.27 -2.88
N ALA A 50 1.17 10.64 -3.51
CA ALA A 50 0.99 9.33 -4.15
C ALA A 50 0.73 8.22 -3.12
N LYS A 51 1.45 8.23 -1.97
CA LYS A 51 1.21 7.27 -0.88
C LYS A 51 -0.17 7.48 -0.25
N LYS A 52 -0.55 8.74 0.01
CA LYS A 52 -1.89 9.09 0.54
C LYS A 52 -3.00 8.59 -0.38
N LEU A 53 -2.87 8.86 -1.68
CA LEU A 53 -3.83 8.41 -2.68
C LEU A 53 -3.89 6.87 -2.74
N GLY A 54 -2.75 6.20 -2.67
CA GLY A 54 -2.67 4.74 -2.63
C GLY A 54 -3.39 4.16 -1.43
N ARG A 55 -3.16 4.69 -0.21
CA ARG A 55 -3.87 4.26 1.01
C ARG A 55 -5.38 4.48 0.91
N ALA A 56 -5.80 5.66 0.42
CA ALA A 56 -7.21 5.96 0.24
C ALA A 56 -7.88 5.00 -0.76
N TYR A 57 -7.20 4.68 -1.85
CA TYR A 57 -7.66 3.69 -2.81
C TYR A 57 -7.77 2.29 -2.21
N HIS A 58 -6.74 1.81 -1.52
CA HIS A 58 -6.77 0.53 -0.80
C HIS A 58 -7.92 0.50 0.20
N LYS A 59 -8.07 1.52 1.04
CA LYS A 59 -9.15 1.61 2.02
C LYS A 59 -10.54 1.47 1.36
N ARG A 60 -10.77 2.19 0.23
CA ARG A 60 -12.05 2.13 -0.48
C ARG A 60 -12.32 0.76 -1.09
N VAL A 61 -11.32 0.13 -1.69
CA VAL A 61 -11.49 -1.15 -2.40
C VAL A 61 -11.54 -2.33 -1.44
N LEU A 62 -10.68 -2.36 -0.43
CA LEU A 62 -10.53 -3.51 0.46
C LEU A 62 -11.54 -3.53 1.60
N GLU A 63 -11.95 -2.36 2.10
CA GLU A 63 -12.76 -2.24 3.31
C GLU A 63 -14.15 -1.60 3.04
N GLY A 64 -14.36 -1.04 1.85
CA GLY A 64 -15.66 -0.51 1.42
C GLY A 64 -15.85 0.98 1.67
N VAL A 65 -17.07 1.45 1.36
CA VAL A 65 -17.43 2.88 1.38
C VAL A 65 -17.46 3.42 2.81
N GLU A 66 -18.06 2.69 3.74
CA GLU A 66 -18.22 3.11 5.14
C GLU A 66 -16.84 3.33 5.79
N ALA A 67 -15.96 2.34 5.71
CA ALA A 67 -14.60 2.43 6.25
C ALA A 67 -13.77 3.56 5.59
N PHE A 68 -13.97 3.78 4.30
CA PHE A 68 -13.36 4.92 3.60
C PHE A 68 -13.85 6.26 4.16
N GLN A 69 -15.15 6.41 4.34
CA GLN A 69 -15.78 7.65 4.85
C GLN A 69 -15.44 7.93 6.31
N GLU A 70 -15.10 6.93 7.12
CA GLU A 70 -14.62 7.11 8.49
C GLU A 70 -13.28 7.85 8.54
N VAL A 71 -12.38 7.58 7.58
CA VAL A 71 -11.00 8.10 7.56
C VAL A 71 -10.87 9.32 6.66
N TYR A 72 -11.58 9.34 5.53
CA TYR A 72 -11.43 10.35 4.49
C TYR A 72 -12.68 11.20 4.32
N ALA A 73 -12.48 12.50 4.10
CA ALA A 73 -13.52 13.43 3.70
C ALA A 73 -13.19 14.07 2.35
N ILE A 74 -14.22 14.22 1.53
CA ILE A 74 -14.07 14.89 0.23
C ILE A 74 -14.11 16.40 0.49
N LYS A 75 -13.09 17.11 -0.01
CA LYS A 75 -13.05 18.57 0.07
C LYS A 75 -14.30 19.18 -0.57
N PRO A 76 -15.05 20.02 0.14
CA PRO A 76 -16.21 20.68 -0.45
C PRO A 76 -15.86 21.44 -1.72
N ASN A 77 -16.77 21.47 -2.68
CA ASN A 77 -16.58 22.28 -3.87
C ASN A 77 -16.95 23.74 -3.57
N LYS A 78 -16.07 24.68 -3.91
CA LYS A 78 -16.35 26.12 -3.75
C LYS A 78 -17.56 26.58 -4.54
N ALA A 79 -17.82 25.96 -5.69
CA ALA A 79 -18.98 26.30 -6.52
C ALA A 79 -20.34 26.04 -5.81
N ASP A 80 -20.38 25.12 -4.84
CA ASP A 80 -21.58 24.84 -4.05
C ASP A 80 -21.78 25.85 -2.91
N HIS A 81 -20.83 26.79 -2.76
CA HIS A 81 -20.77 27.78 -1.68
C HIS A 81 -20.41 29.16 -2.26
N GLU A 82 -21.20 29.68 -3.17
CA GLU A 82 -20.95 30.96 -3.88
C GLU A 82 -20.77 32.14 -2.94
N ASP A 83 -21.47 32.15 -1.79
CA ASP A 83 -21.38 33.20 -0.77
C ASP A 83 -20.22 33.00 0.22
N ALA A 84 -19.36 31.98 0.04
CA ALA A 84 -18.31 31.69 0.98
C ALA A 84 -17.21 32.77 1.00
N LEU A 85 -16.86 33.20 2.20
CA LEU A 85 -15.75 34.14 2.45
C LEU A 85 -14.42 33.35 2.41
N VAL A 86 -13.77 33.33 1.26
CA VAL A 86 -12.59 32.50 0.99
C VAL A 86 -11.29 33.22 1.36
N THR A 87 -11.20 34.51 1.04
CA THR A 87 -10.00 35.33 1.24
C THR A 87 -10.17 36.31 2.41
N CYS A 88 -9.04 36.86 2.85
CA CYS A 88 -9.09 37.96 3.81
C CYS A 88 -9.80 39.19 3.23
N GLU A 89 -9.75 39.37 1.92
CA GLU A 89 -10.39 40.47 1.19
C GLU A 89 -11.92 40.30 1.24
N ASP A 90 -12.42 39.11 0.93
CA ASP A 90 -13.85 38.80 1.02
C ASP A 90 -14.39 39.08 2.44
N MET A 91 -13.65 38.68 3.47
CA MET A 91 -14.01 38.95 4.86
C MET A 91 -13.97 40.44 5.22
N ARG A 92 -13.01 41.20 4.66
CA ARG A 92 -12.93 42.66 4.85
C ARG A 92 -14.11 43.37 4.17
N ASP A 93 -14.42 43.01 2.95
CA ASP A 93 -15.56 43.55 2.21
C ASP A 93 -16.88 43.25 2.89
N TRP A 94 -17.01 42.02 3.39
CA TRP A 94 -18.18 41.61 4.19
C TRP A 94 -18.36 42.44 5.46
N LEU A 95 -17.26 42.73 6.20
CA LEU A 95 -17.27 43.62 7.37
C LEU A 95 -17.54 45.07 6.98
N ASN A 96 -16.89 45.57 5.92
CA ASN A 96 -17.05 46.93 5.43
C ASN A 96 -18.48 47.24 5.01
N ALA A 97 -19.13 46.30 4.31
CA ALA A 97 -20.55 46.43 3.95
C ALA A 97 -21.49 46.58 5.15
N ARG A 98 -21.02 46.08 6.32
CA ARG A 98 -21.74 46.17 7.60
C ARG A 98 -21.25 47.32 8.49
N LYS A 99 -20.35 48.18 7.98
CA LYS A 99 -19.72 49.31 8.67
C LYS A 99 -18.97 48.89 9.96
N LEU A 100 -18.34 47.70 9.91
CA LEU A 100 -17.54 47.13 11.00
C LEU A 100 -16.05 47.31 10.74
N PRO A 101 -15.21 47.36 11.81
CA PRO A 101 -13.77 47.40 11.64
C PRO A 101 -13.23 46.22 10.86
N HIS A 102 -12.49 46.43 9.77
CA HIS A 102 -12.05 45.39 8.82
C HIS A 102 -10.52 45.27 8.72
N SER A 103 -9.74 46.06 9.50
CA SER A 103 -8.27 45.97 9.55
C SER A 103 -7.81 44.90 10.55
N GLY A 104 -6.61 44.33 10.32
CA GLY A 104 -5.98 43.39 11.23
C GLY A 104 -5.52 42.08 10.54
N SER A 105 -5.01 41.15 11.33
CA SER A 105 -4.61 39.81 10.90
C SER A 105 -5.81 38.96 10.49
N LYS A 106 -5.60 37.86 9.73
CA LYS A 106 -6.67 36.94 9.34
C LYS A 106 -7.47 36.44 10.54
N ALA A 107 -6.80 36.11 11.65
CA ALA A 107 -7.45 35.61 12.85
C ALA A 107 -8.36 36.67 13.51
N GLU A 108 -7.93 37.94 13.55
CA GLU A 108 -8.72 39.05 14.10
C GLU A 108 -9.94 39.35 13.22
N ILE A 109 -9.77 39.33 11.92
CA ILE A 109 -10.85 39.53 10.94
C ILE A 109 -11.88 38.41 11.07
N THR A 110 -11.44 37.14 11.05
CA THR A 110 -12.28 35.95 11.25
C THR A 110 -13.08 36.08 12.55
N LYS A 111 -12.43 36.43 13.65
CA LYS A 111 -13.11 36.60 14.96
C LYS A 111 -14.19 37.67 14.90
N ARG A 112 -13.96 38.81 14.22
CA ARG A 112 -14.98 39.87 14.09
C ARG A 112 -16.14 39.48 13.20
N VAL A 113 -15.87 38.75 12.11
CA VAL A 113 -16.93 38.20 11.25
C VAL A 113 -17.84 37.30 12.09
N LEU A 114 -17.27 36.37 12.85
CA LEU A 114 -18.02 35.46 13.71
C LEU A 114 -18.74 36.14 14.89
N GLN A 115 -18.21 37.25 15.39
CA GLN A 115 -18.88 38.08 16.41
C GLN A 115 -20.09 38.83 15.83
N ALA A 116 -20.02 39.21 14.55
CA ALA A 116 -21.11 39.89 13.88
C ALA A 116 -22.20 38.91 13.39
N ASP A 117 -21.78 37.76 12.93
CA ASP A 117 -22.65 36.64 12.50
C ASP A 117 -21.92 35.31 12.72
N CYS A 118 -22.40 34.55 13.71
CA CYS A 118 -21.80 33.24 14.03
C CYS A 118 -21.97 32.17 12.92
N ASN A 119 -22.90 32.40 11.99
CA ASN A 119 -23.17 31.53 10.84
C ASN A 119 -22.57 32.06 9.54
N ALA A 120 -21.73 33.10 9.63
CA ALA A 120 -21.07 33.65 8.44
C ALA A 120 -20.32 32.55 7.66
N PRO A 121 -20.47 32.46 6.33
CA PRO A 121 -19.97 31.33 5.53
C PRO A 121 -18.45 31.46 5.29
N ILE A 122 -17.65 31.33 6.34
CA ILE A 122 -16.20 31.37 6.24
C ILE A 122 -15.72 30.02 5.69
N TRP A 123 -15.04 30.05 4.55
CA TRP A 123 -14.61 28.84 3.83
C TRP A 123 -13.81 27.87 4.68
N ASP A 124 -12.84 28.36 5.44
CA ASP A 124 -12.01 27.52 6.29
C ASP A 124 -12.82 26.77 7.36
N LEU A 125 -13.91 27.39 7.86
CA LEU A 125 -14.80 26.76 8.83
C LEU A 125 -15.74 25.76 8.18
N ILE A 126 -16.26 26.07 6.99
CA ILE A 126 -17.08 25.13 6.20
C ILE A 126 -16.27 23.87 5.91
N VAL A 127 -15.00 24.02 5.51
CA VAL A 127 -14.12 22.88 5.27
C VAL A 127 -13.88 22.11 6.56
N ALA A 128 -13.54 22.79 7.66
CA ALA A 128 -13.28 22.14 8.96
C ALA A 128 -14.47 21.35 9.48
N GLU A 129 -15.69 21.91 9.38
CA GLU A 129 -16.94 21.26 9.79
C GLU A 129 -17.22 20.01 8.94
N LYS A 130 -17.14 20.14 7.61
CA LYS A 130 -17.42 19.04 6.67
C LYS A 130 -16.38 17.93 6.70
N THR A 131 -15.17 18.21 7.16
CA THR A 131 -14.11 17.19 7.21
C THR A 131 -13.96 16.53 8.58
N GLU A 132 -14.49 17.15 9.64
CA GLU A 132 -14.51 16.58 11.02
C GLU A 132 -13.14 16.05 11.49
N GLY A 133 -12.05 16.65 11.01
CA GLY A 133 -10.70 16.20 11.32
C GLY A 133 -10.21 14.99 10.53
N LYS A 134 -10.98 14.51 9.54
CA LYS A 134 -10.59 13.43 8.63
C LYS A 134 -9.51 13.88 7.63
N GLU A 135 -8.82 12.93 7.03
CA GLU A 135 -7.88 13.21 5.95
C GLU A 135 -8.63 13.71 4.70
N ILE A 136 -8.20 14.87 4.16
CA ILE A 136 -8.94 15.54 3.09
C ILE A 136 -8.45 15.06 1.73
N ILE A 137 -9.38 14.62 0.89
CA ILE A 137 -9.16 14.26 -0.51
C ILE A 137 -9.87 15.25 -1.42
N SER A 138 -9.23 15.67 -2.53
CA SER A 138 -9.90 16.49 -3.54
C SER A 138 -11.02 15.70 -4.24
N SER A 139 -12.05 16.40 -4.72
CA SER A 139 -13.18 15.79 -5.44
C SER A 139 -12.73 14.93 -6.62
N ASP A 140 -11.79 15.42 -7.43
CA ASP A 140 -11.26 14.69 -8.60
C ASP A 140 -10.59 13.37 -8.21
N LYS A 141 -9.82 13.37 -7.11
CA LYS A 141 -9.17 12.16 -6.57
C LYS A 141 -10.20 11.18 -6.01
N ALA A 142 -11.20 11.67 -5.29
CA ALA A 142 -12.27 10.84 -4.75
C ALA A 142 -13.10 10.20 -5.88
N GLU A 143 -13.43 10.95 -6.93
CA GLU A 143 -14.11 10.44 -8.12
C GLU A 143 -13.27 9.37 -8.82
N SER A 144 -11.97 9.60 -8.98
CA SER A 144 -11.04 8.63 -9.56
C SER A 144 -10.96 7.33 -8.75
N ILE A 145 -10.91 7.42 -7.41
CA ILE A 145 -10.93 6.26 -6.52
C ILE A 145 -12.24 5.48 -6.67
N GLU A 146 -13.38 6.18 -6.67
CA GLU A 146 -14.68 5.54 -6.80
C GLU A 146 -14.88 4.87 -8.17
N LEU A 147 -14.44 5.53 -9.25
CA LEU A 147 -14.47 4.96 -10.60
C LEU A 147 -13.64 3.66 -10.67
N ALA A 148 -12.45 3.67 -10.09
CA ALA A 148 -11.57 2.52 -10.03
C ALA A 148 -12.17 1.37 -9.21
N ALA A 149 -12.76 1.67 -8.05
CA ALA A 149 -13.43 0.67 -7.21
C ALA A 149 -14.60 0.02 -7.94
N ARG A 150 -15.47 0.82 -8.56
CA ARG A 150 -16.60 0.32 -9.38
C ARG A 150 -16.14 -0.52 -10.57
N ALA A 151 -15.02 -0.17 -11.19
CA ALA A 151 -14.46 -0.96 -12.29
C ALA A 151 -14.04 -2.37 -11.83
N ILE A 152 -13.51 -2.51 -10.61
CA ILE A 152 -13.21 -3.81 -10.01
C ILE A 152 -14.51 -4.57 -9.69
N GLU A 153 -15.46 -3.93 -9.03
CA GLU A 153 -16.74 -4.52 -8.61
C GLU A 153 -17.56 -5.04 -9.82
N ALA A 154 -17.52 -4.30 -10.93
CA ALA A 154 -18.25 -4.64 -12.16
C ALA A 154 -17.56 -5.71 -13.01
N GLN A 155 -16.28 -6.03 -12.75
CA GLN A 155 -15.53 -6.96 -13.59
C GLN A 155 -15.93 -8.42 -13.29
N PRO A 156 -16.48 -9.16 -14.26
CA PRO A 156 -16.84 -10.57 -14.06
C PRO A 156 -15.64 -11.42 -13.59
N GLY A 157 -15.84 -12.21 -12.55
CA GLY A 157 -14.82 -13.09 -11.97
C GLY A 157 -13.78 -12.39 -11.08
N ILE A 158 -13.77 -11.04 -11.02
CA ILE A 158 -12.88 -10.25 -10.16
C ILE A 158 -13.68 -9.52 -9.08
N GLY A 159 -14.93 -9.13 -9.33
CA GLY A 159 -15.74 -8.33 -8.41
C GLY A 159 -15.94 -8.93 -7.01
N GLU A 160 -15.78 -10.24 -6.88
CA GLU A 160 -15.85 -10.94 -5.59
C GLU A 160 -14.47 -11.11 -4.91
N SER A 161 -13.39 -10.53 -5.49
CA SER A 161 -12.02 -10.74 -5.00
C SER A 161 -11.81 -10.20 -3.59
N PHE A 162 -12.47 -9.09 -3.25
CA PHE A 162 -12.35 -8.41 -1.97
C PHE A 162 -13.63 -8.52 -1.14
N LYS A 163 -14.28 -9.71 -1.19
CA LYS A 163 -15.44 -10.07 -0.36
C LYS A 163 -15.19 -11.38 0.38
N ASP A 164 -15.91 -11.61 1.47
CA ASP A 164 -15.86 -12.83 2.27
C ASP A 164 -14.44 -13.19 2.77
N GLY A 165 -13.72 -12.17 3.24
CA GLY A 165 -12.37 -12.31 3.77
C GLY A 165 -12.05 -11.22 4.79
N ARG A 166 -10.76 -11.00 4.99
CA ARG A 166 -10.25 -9.97 5.92
C ARG A 166 -9.20 -9.11 5.22
N ALA A 167 -9.40 -7.79 5.30
CA ALA A 167 -8.46 -6.80 4.76
C ALA A 167 -7.27 -6.60 5.70
N GLU A 168 -6.13 -6.20 5.16
CA GLU A 168 -4.98 -5.65 5.87
C GLU A 168 -4.42 -6.57 6.98
N VAL A 169 -4.37 -7.89 6.72
CA VAL A 169 -3.95 -8.89 7.71
C VAL A 169 -2.43 -8.93 7.85
N SER A 170 -1.92 -8.67 9.05
CA SER A 170 -0.50 -8.68 9.35
C SER A 170 -0.02 -10.05 9.84
N LEU A 171 1.03 -10.56 9.23
CA LEU A 171 1.67 -11.83 9.57
C LEU A 171 3.09 -11.59 10.09
N PHE A 172 3.45 -12.30 11.17
CA PHE A 172 4.80 -12.29 11.74
C PHE A 172 5.26 -13.72 11.98
N TRP A 173 6.38 -14.08 11.35
CA TRP A 173 6.95 -15.42 11.45
C TRP A 173 8.47 -15.35 11.53
N GLU A 174 9.09 -16.49 11.63
CA GLU A 174 10.53 -16.62 11.58
C GLU A 174 10.94 -17.45 10.36
N GLU A 175 11.92 -16.98 9.62
CA GLU A 175 12.55 -17.70 8.51
C GLU A 175 14.03 -17.86 8.82
N ASP A 176 14.42 -19.08 9.15
CA ASP A 176 15.80 -19.46 9.51
C ASP A 176 16.45 -18.48 10.52
N GLY A 177 15.80 -18.19 11.62
CA GLY A 177 16.28 -17.28 12.68
C GLY A 177 16.11 -15.79 12.36
N THR A 178 15.54 -15.43 11.21
CA THR A 178 15.26 -14.02 10.85
C THR A 178 13.80 -13.70 11.10
N PRO A 179 13.46 -12.70 11.95
CA PRO A 179 12.10 -12.22 12.09
C PRO A 179 11.61 -11.60 10.79
N MET A 180 10.49 -12.09 10.28
CA MET A 180 9.85 -11.65 9.04
C MET A 180 8.48 -11.06 9.33
N LYS A 181 8.04 -10.14 8.46
CA LYS A 181 6.67 -9.61 8.46
C LYS A 181 6.12 -9.41 7.05
N SER A 182 4.81 -9.60 6.92
CA SER A 182 4.04 -9.20 5.75
C SER A 182 2.68 -8.67 6.16
N ARG A 183 2.09 -7.82 5.32
CA ARG A 183 0.72 -7.36 5.44
C ARG A 183 0.01 -7.72 4.16
N LEU A 184 -0.98 -8.60 4.28
CA LEU A 184 -1.78 -9.07 3.17
C LEU A 184 -2.87 -8.05 2.89
N ASP A 185 -3.01 -7.59 1.66
CA ASP A 185 -4.08 -6.67 1.30
C ASP A 185 -5.45 -7.30 1.60
N TYR A 186 -5.64 -8.56 1.21
CA TYR A 186 -6.87 -9.29 1.50
C TYR A 186 -6.63 -10.79 1.67
N LEU A 187 -7.04 -11.34 2.80
CA LEU A 187 -6.99 -12.78 3.09
C LEU A 187 -8.38 -13.40 2.99
N LYS A 188 -8.56 -14.34 2.07
CA LYS A 188 -9.71 -15.25 1.98
C LYS A 188 -9.36 -16.60 2.61
N SER A 189 -10.37 -17.41 2.92
CA SER A 189 -10.14 -18.76 3.49
C SER A 189 -9.21 -19.63 2.65
N ALA A 190 -9.22 -19.50 1.32
CA ALA A 190 -8.42 -20.32 0.41
C ALA A 190 -7.49 -19.52 -0.51
N ALA A 191 -7.38 -18.21 -0.34
CA ALA A 191 -6.57 -17.37 -1.21
C ALA A 191 -6.07 -16.10 -0.52
N ILE A 192 -4.94 -15.59 -0.99
CA ILE A 192 -4.49 -14.21 -0.80
C ILE A 192 -4.84 -13.44 -2.07
N VAL A 193 -5.42 -12.27 -1.93
CA VAL A 193 -5.65 -11.33 -3.03
C VAL A 193 -4.91 -10.05 -2.72
N ASP A 194 -4.11 -9.58 -3.66
CA ASP A 194 -3.23 -8.43 -3.52
C ASP A 194 -3.58 -7.39 -4.59
N LEU A 195 -3.91 -6.19 -4.17
CA LEU A 195 -4.34 -5.09 -5.02
C LEU A 195 -3.14 -4.30 -5.51
N LYS A 196 -3.03 -4.10 -6.82
CA LYS A 196 -1.95 -3.32 -7.42
C LYS A 196 -2.49 -2.28 -8.39
N THR A 197 -1.97 -1.08 -8.30
CA THR A 197 -2.16 -0.08 -9.34
C THR A 197 -1.01 -0.11 -10.33
N PHE A 198 -1.31 0.18 -11.61
CA PHE A 198 -0.30 0.36 -12.64
C PHE A 198 -0.64 1.56 -13.53
N SER A 199 0.37 2.16 -14.15
CA SER A 199 0.21 3.22 -15.14
C SER A 199 0.39 2.69 -16.55
N ASN A 200 -0.39 3.19 -17.49
CA ASN A 200 -0.29 2.87 -18.92
C ASN A 200 -0.34 4.14 -19.80
N SER A 201 0.38 5.18 -19.39
CA SER A 201 0.45 6.47 -20.09
C SER A 201 0.90 6.35 -21.54
N LEU A 202 1.72 5.33 -21.86
CA LEU A 202 2.19 5.03 -23.20
C LEU A 202 1.18 4.24 -24.07
N ARG A 203 -0.02 3.96 -23.55
CA ARG A 203 -1.09 3.21 -24.25
C ARG A 203 -0.64 1.89 -24.86
N LYS A 204 0.20 1.14 -24.16
CA LYS A 204 0.60 -0.22 -24.53
C LYS A 204 -0.58 -1.20 -24.40
N PRO A 205 -0.53 -2.37 -25.04
CA PRO A 205 -1.44 -3.46 -24.69
C PRO A 205 -1.42 -3.68 -23.17
N VAL A 206 -2.59 -3.81 -22.56
CA VAL A 206 -2.74 -3.79 -21.08
C VAL A 206 -1.92 -4.92 -20.42
N ASP A 207 -1.90 -6.11 -21.03
CA ASP A 207 -1.08 -7.22 -20.56
C ASP A 207 0.42 -6.89 -20.54
N VAL A 208 0.91 -6.15 -21.52
CA VAL A 208 2.32 -5.71 -21.59
C VAL A 208 2.61 -4.71 -20.47
N ALA A 209 1.72 -3.74 -20.25
CA ALA A 209 1.88 -2.76 -19.17
C ALA A 209 1.90 -3.43 -17.79
N VAL A 210 0.98 -4.38 -17.56
CA VAL A 210 0.94 -5.18 -16.32
C VAL A 210 2.22 -6.01 -16.16
N SER A 211 2.68 -6.71 -17.21
CA SER A 211 3.91 -7.51 -17.14
C SER A 211 5.14 -6.65 -16.81
N GLN A 212 5.22 -5.44 -17.35
CA GLN A 212 6.28 -4.49 -17.01
C GLN A 212 6.19 -4.01 -15.55
N ALA A 213 4.99 -3.70 -15.07
CA ALA A 213 4.78 -3.33 -13.67
C ALA A 213 5.20 -4.46 -12.72
N VAL A 214 4.84 -5.69 -13.07
CA VAL A 214 5.21 -6.91 -12.33
C VAL A 214 6.73 -7.08 -12.25
N ALA A 215 7.43 -6.95 -13.37
CA ALA A 215 8.89 -7.08 -13.44
C ALA A 215 9.60 -5.96 -12.67
N ASN A 216 9.23 -4.70 -12.93
CA ASN A 216 9.87 -3.51 -12.34
C ASN A 216 9.71 -3.47 -10.80
N ASN A 217 8.55 -3.89 -10.30
CA ASN A 217 8.27 -3.87 -8.86
C ASN A 217 8.59 -5.19 -8.15
N LYS A 218 9.15 -6.19 -8.87
CA LYS A 218 9.53 -7.50 -8.32
C LYS A 218 8.37 -8.14 -7.52
N TYR A 219 7.15 -8.14 -8.08
CA TYR A 219 5.97 -8.68 -7.39
C TYR A 219 6.04 -10.20 -7.16
N HIS A 220 6.82 -10.93 -7.96
CA HIS A 220 7.11 -12.35 -7.75
C HIS A 220 7.71 -12.65 -6.36
N ILE A 221 8.60 -11.79 -5.86
CA ILE A 221 9.16 -11.93 -4.50
C ILE A 221 8.06 -11.77 -3.46
N GLN A 222 7.13 -10.85 -3.68
CA GLN A 222 6.00 -10.62 -2.77
C GLN A 222 5.05 -11.82 -2.75
N GLY A 223 4.66 -12.33 -3.91
CA GLY A 223 3.79 -13.49 -4.02
C GLY A 223 4.36 -14.71 -3.30
N TYR A 224 5.66 -15.01 -3.51
CA TYR A 224 6.34 -16.09 -2.80
C TYR A 224 6.38 -15.87 -1.29
N ALA A 225 6.85 -14.71 -0.84
CA ALA A 225 7.01 -14.42 0.58
C ALA A 225 5.67 -14.45 1.36
N TYR A 226 4.60 -13.95 0.75
CA TYR A 226 3.28 -13.93 1.37
C TYR A 226 2.70 -15.33 1.51
N LEU A 227 2.80 -16.16 0.47
CA LEU A 227 2.42 -17.58 0.53
C LEU A 227 3.25 -18.34 1.57
N ARG A 228 4.57 -18.09 1.60
CA ARG A 228 5.49 -18.70 2.56
C ARG A 228 5.16 -18.33 4.00
N GLY A 229 4.92 -17.04 4.26
CA GLY A 229 4.51 -16.53 5.58
C GLY A 229 3.19 -17.14 6.04
N LEU A 230 2.18 -17.16 5.17
CA LEU A 230 0.88 -17.76 5.49
C LEU A 230 1.00 -19.27 5.78
N GLU A 231 1.83 -19.99 5.05
CA GLU A 231 2.05 -21.43 5.28
C GLU A 231 2.69 -21.68 6.67
N LYS A 232 3.62 -20.83 7.09
CA LYS A 232 4.19 -20.89 8.45
C LYS A 232 3.12 -20.62 9.52
N ILE A 233 2.33 -19.58 9.34
CA ILE A 233 1.22 -19.21 10.23
C ILE A 233 0.21 -20.35 10.35
N LYS A 234 -0.21 -20.96 9.24
CA LYS A 234 -1.14 -22.10 9.22
C LYS A 234 -0.65 -23.27 10.08
N LYS A 235 0.62 -23.67 9.88
CA LYS A 235 1.22 -24.72 10.69
C LYS A 235 1.14 -24.41 12.18
N GLY A 236 1.38 -23.15 12.53
CA GLY A 236 1.26 -22.67 13.90
C GLY A 236 -0.19 -22.60 14.40
N LEU A 237 -1.16 -22.30 13.57
CA LEU A 237 -2.59 -22.34 13.95
C LEU A 237 -2.99 -23.78 14.32
N VAL A 238 -2.63 -24.77 13.48
CA VAL A 238 -2.93 -26.19 13.73
C VAL A 238 -2.26 -26.69 15.01
N THR A 239 -1.05 -26.23 15.32
CA THR A 239 -0.29 -26.66 16.52
C THR A 239 -0.55 -25.81 17.76
N GLY A 240 -1.35 -24.76 17.67
CA GLY A 240 -1.58 -23.80 18.76
C GLY A 240 -0.38 -22.87 19.06
N SER A 241 0.63 -22.82 18.19
CA SER A 241 1.84 -21.99 18.38
C SER A 241 1.76 -20.61 17.69
N THR A 242 0.69 -20.31 16.96
CA THR A 242 0.42 -18.99 16.40
C THR A 242 -0.53 -18.22 17.30
N LYS A 243 -0.11 -17.03 17.74
CA LYS A 243 -0.97 -16.08 18.45
C LYS A 243 -1.89 -15.39 17.43
N VAL A 244 -3.18 -15.40 17.70
CA VAL A 244 -4.20 -14.67 16.93
C VAL A 244 -4.53 -13.38 17.68
N ILE A 245 -4.52 -12.25 16.99
CA ILE A 245 -4.86 -10.92 17.53
C ILE A 245 -5.98 -10.32 16.67
N GLY A 246 -6.93 -9.66 17.32
CA GLY A 246 -8.08 -9.05 16.67
C GLY A 246 -9.34 -9.92 16.70
N ASP A 247 -10.45 -9.30 16.36
CA ASP A 247 -11.75 -9.97 16.28
C ASP A 247 -11.91 -10.66 14.93
N VAL A 248 -11.88 -11.99 14.95
CA VAL A 248 -12.00 -12.82 13.76
C VAL A 248 -12.84 -14.04 14.08
N ASP A 249 -13.72 -14.39 13.16
CA ASP A 249 -14.57 -15.57 13.25
C ASP A 249 -13.71 -16.86 13.29
N GLU A 250 -13.99 -17.73 14.26
CA GLU A 250 -13.29 -19.01 14.45
C GLU A 250 -13.43 -19.91 13.21
N ALA A 251 -14.62 -19.94 12.60
CA ALA A 251 -14.86 -20.71 11.38
C ALA A 251 -13.99 -20.21 10.21
N PHE A 252 -13.74 -18.91 10.11
CA PHE A 252 -12.82 -18.37 9.12
C PHE A 252 -11.38 -18.83 9.38
N LEU A 253 -10.91 -18.75 10.64
CA LEU A 253 -9.57 -19.21 11.01
C LEU A 253 -9.38 -20.70 10.75
N GLU A 254 -10.36 -21.53 11.10
CA GLU A 254 -10.35 -22.96 10.81
C GLU A 254 -10.30 -23.23 9.31
N ALA A 255 -11.07 -22.50 8.50
CA ALA A 255 -11.05 -22.63 7.06
C ALA A 255 -9.68 -22.27 6.46
N VAL A 256 -9.04 -21.18 6.96
CA VAL A 256 -7.67 -20.82 6.60
C VAL A 256 -6.69 -21.90 7.01
N ALA A 257 -6.75 -22.41 8.23
CA ALA A 257 -5.83 -23.43 8.75
C ALA A 257 -5.93 -24.74 7.98
N ASN A 258 -7.16 -25.17 7.65
CA ASN A 258 -7.45 -26.43 6.99
C ASN A 258 -7.30 -26.40 5.47
N THR A 259 -7.18 -25.22 4.87
CA THR A 259 -6.94 -25.11 3.41
C THR A 259 -5.60 -25.75 3.05
N LYS A 260 -5.64 -26.81 2.25
CA LYS A 260 -4.44 -27.56 1.88
C LYS A 260 -3.37 -26.69 1.24
N ARG A 261 -3.77 -25.83 0.31
CA ARG A 261 -2.88 -24.90 -0.41
C ARG A 261 -3.63 -23.62 -0.74
N HIS A 262 -3.11 -22.50 -0.28
CA HIS A 262 -3.64 -21.19 -0.63
C HIS A 262 -3.22 -20.81 -2.05
N ARG A 263 -4.14 -20.18 -2.78
CA ARG A 263 -3.86 -19.52 -4.06
C ARG A 263 -3.42 -18.10 -3.80
N PHE A 264 -2.73 -17.50 -4.77
CA PHE A 264 -2.35 -16.10 -4.71
C PHE A 264 -2.76 -15.40 -6.00
N PHE A 265 -3.47 -14.29 -5.87
CA PHE A 265 -3.92 -13.48 -6.99
C PHE A 265 -3.46 -12.05 -6.84
N PHE A 266 -2.89 -11.50 -7.90
CA PHE A 266 -2.76 -10.06 -8.08
C PHE A 266 -3.98 -9.55 -8.84
N VAL A 267 -4.63 -8.51 -8.32
CA VAL A 267 -5.64 -7.72 -9.03
C VAL A 267 -5.00 -6.40 -9.41
N PHE A 268 -4.80 -6.20 -10.70
CA PHE A 268 -4.21 -4.99 -11.27
C PHE A 268 -5.29 -4.04 -11.74
N GLN A 269 -5.23 -2.78 -11.30
CA GLN A 269 -6.12 -1.72 -11.72
C GLN A 269 -5.30 -0.58 -12.32
N GLN A 270 -5.68 -0.13 -13.53
CA GLN A 270 -5.02 1.00 -14.17
C GLN A 270 -5.40 2.31 -13.48
N ALA A 271 -4.38 3.06 -13.02
CA ALA A 271 -4.58 4.29 -12.25
C ALA A 271 -4.74 5.53 -13.14
N ASP A 272 -4.36 5.45 -14.41
CA ASP A 272 -4.39 6.55 -15.38
C ASP A 272 -5.28 6.23 -16.60
N GLY A 273 -6.10 7.16 -17.01
CA GLY A 273 -6.97 7.00 -18.18
C GLY A 273 -8.13 6.03 -17.95
N VAL A 274 -8.26 5.02 -18.80
CA VAL A 274 -9.34 4.01 -18.70
C VAL A 274 -9.04 3.06 -17.54
N PRO A 275 -9.99 2.81 -16.62
CA PRO A 275 -9.77 1.98 -15.43
C PRO A 275 -9.80 0.47 -15.77
N ASN A 276 -8.85 0.00 -16.59
CA ASN A 276 -8.72 -1.41 -16.90
C ASN A 276 -8.40 -2.23 -15.64
N VAL A 277 -9.02 -3.40 -15.51
CA VAL A 277 -8.81 -4.33 -14.42
C VAL A 277 -8.42 -5.71 -14.95
N LEU A 278 -7.36 -6.29 -14.42
CA LEU A 278 -6.89 -7.63 -14.73
C LEU A 278 -6.55 -8.39 -13.47
N ALA A 279 -6.86 -9.69 -13.43
CA ALA A 279 -6.35 -10.58 -12.40
C ALA A 279 -5.31 -11.53 -12.97
N ARG A 280 -4.28 -11.82 -12.19
CA ARG A 280 -3.24 -12.81 -12.50
C ARG A 280 -2.99 -13.69 -11.29
N GLU A 281 -3.01 -14.99 -11.50
CA GLU A 281 -2.68 -15.96 -10.46
C GLU A 281 -1.16 -16.20 -10.43
N PHE A 282 -0.58 -16.13 -9.25
CA PHE A 282 0.80 -16.51 -8.99
C PHE A 282 0.85 -17.98 -8.57
N ARG A 283 1.40 -18.85 -9.43
CA ARG A 283 1.41 -20.30 -9.26
C ARG A 283 2.82 -20.86 -9.22
N GLU A 284 3.01 -21.90 -8.44
CA GLU A 284 4.27 -22.67 -8.39
C GLU A 284 4.49 -23.52 -9.64
N PHE A 285 3.39 -24.08 -10.21
CA PHE A 285 3.46 -24.94 -11.38
C PHE A 285 2.52 -24.45 -12.49
N GLU A 286 2.93 -24.67 -13.72
CA GLU A 286 2.15 -24.43 -14.92
C GLU A 286 1.88 -25.74 -15.66
N THR A 287 0.79 -25.78 -16.44
CA THR A 287 0.49 -26.87 -17.36
C THR A 287 0.50 -26.36 -18.78
N TYR A 288 1.42 -26.81 -19.59
CA TYR A 288 1.48 -26.49 -21.01
C TYR A 288 0.99 -27.68 -21.85
N GLY A 289 -0.13 -27.49 -22.55
CA GLY A 289 -0.55 -28.37 -23.65
C GLY A 289 -0.59 -29.88 -23.37
N GLY A 290 -0.86 -30.32 -22.14
CA GLY A 290 -0.88 -31.73 -21.79
C GLY A 290 0.45 -32.39 -21.48
N LEU A 291 1.55 -31.63 -21.45
CA LEU A 291 2.93 -32.11 -21.20
C LEU A 291 3.27 -32.28 -19.69
N GLY A 292 2.27 -32.25 -18.81
CA GLY A 292 2.49 -32.35 -17.37
C GLY A 292 2.72 -31.03 -16.68
N MET A 293 2.98 -31.05 -15.36
CA MET A 293 3.25 -29.86 -14.55
C MET A 293 4.72 -29.49 -14.62
N THR A 294 5.03 -28.26 -15.03
CA THR A 294 6.38 -27.69 -15.02
C THR A 294 6.49 -26.59 -13.97
N PRO A 295 7.64 -26.42 -13.29
CA PRO A 295 7.86 -25.30 -12.38
C PRO A 295 7.66 -23.96 -13.11
N ASN A 296 6.90 -23.06 -12.49
CA ASN A 296 6.71 -21.73 -13.03
C ASN A 296 7.99 -20.90 -12.80
N ALA A 297 8.61 -20.43 -13.88
CA ALA A 297 9.85 -19.65 -13.81
C ALA A 297 9.69 -18.37 -12.96
N TYR A 298 8.51 -17.77 -12.98
CA TYR A 298 8.20 -16.56 -12.23
C TYR A 298 8.12 -16.84 -10.72
N TYR A 299 7.55 -17.99 -10.33
CA TYR A 299 7.55 -18.45 -8.94
C TYR A 299 8.97 -18.75 -8.46
N THR A 300 9.74 -19.50 -9.24
CA THR A 300 11.15 -19.83 -8.95
C THR A 300 12.01 -18.56 -8.80
N ALA A 301 11.79 -17.55 -9.65
CA ALA A 301 12.47 -16.27 -9.51
C ALA A 301 12.08 -15.54 -8.20
N GLY A 302 10.81 -15.64 -7.79
CA GLY A 302 10.33 -15.11 -6.51
C GLY A 302 11.02 -15.77 -5.32
N GLU A 303 11.10 -17.09 -5.33
CA GLU A 303 11.78 -17.89 -4.32
C GLU A 303 13.26 -17.53 -4.22
N ASN A 304 13.97 -17.53 -5.34
CA ASN A 304 15.39 -17.19 -5.40
C ASN A 304 15.64 -15.76 -4.90
N GLY A 305 14.84 -14.78 -5.34
CA GLY A 305 14.95 -13.40 -4.88
C GLY A 305 14.71 -13.24 -3.38
N PHE A 306 13.72 -13.95 -2.83
CA PHE A 306 13.45 -13.96 -1.40
C PHE A 306 14.63 -14.51 -0.60
N HIS A 307 15.13 -15.69 -0.94
CA HIS A 307 16.25 -16.31 -0.24
C HIS A 307 17.57 -15.54 -0.40
N THR A 308 17.82 -14.95 -1.57
CA THR A 308 18.98 -14.08 -1.77
C THR A 308 18.93 -12.86 -0.87
N GLY A 309 17.78 -12.15 -0.81
CA GLY A 309 17.64 -11.00 0.06
C GLY A 309 17.74 -11.37 1.55
N LEU A 310 17.20 -12.53 1.95
CA LEU A 310 17.34 -13.04 3.32
C LEU A 310 18.79 -13.36 3.69
N ALA A 311 19.56 -13.97 2.77
CA ALA A 311 20.97 -14.24 2.96
C ALA A 311 21.79 -12.94 3.10
N LEU A 312 21.53 -11.94 2.23
CA LEU A 312 22.13 -10.61 2.33
C LEU A 312 21.81 -9.92 3.66
N TYR A 313 20.55 -10.00 4.12
CA TYR A 313 20.17 -9.45 5.42
C TYR A 313 21.00 -10.03 6.54
N ARG A 314 21.12 -11.37 6.62
CA ARG A 314 21.89 -12.06 7.69
C ARG A 314 23.36 -11.68 7.63
N GLN A 315 23.95 -11.70 6.45
CA GLN A 315 25.34 -11.31 6.24
C GLN A 315 25.62 -9.87 6.67
N CYS A 316 24.74 -8.93 6.30
CA CYS A 316 24.89 -7.54 6.71
C CYS A 316 24.65 -7.34 8.21
N MET A 317 23.69 -8.07 8.81
CA MET A 317 23.47 -8.06 10.26
C MET A 317 24.68 -8.55 11.03
N GLU A 318 25.31 -9.62 10.57
CA GLU A 318 26.54 -10.16 11.18
C GLU A 318 27.70 -9.17 11.07
N PHE A 319 27.87 -8.54 9.92
CA PHE A 319 29.03 -7.69 9.63
C PHE A 319 28.88 -6.27 10.20
N PHE A 320 27.73 -5.63 10.03
CA PHE A 320 27.51 -4.22 10.43
C PHE A 320 26.69 -4.07 11.71
N GLY A 321 25.86 -5.05 12.05
CA GLY A 321 24.86 -4.94 13.10
C GLY A 321 23.72 -3.98 12.74
N LYS A 322 22.89 -3.62 13.74
CA LYS A 322 21.69 -2.78 13.52
C LYS A 322 21.99 -1.28 13.39
N HIS A 323 23.06 -0.81 14.06
CA HIS A 323 23.29 0.60 14.35
C HIS A 323 24.22 1.31 13.36
N LYS A 324 24.74 0.61 12.38
CA LYS A 324 25.65 1.17 11.38
C LYS A 324 25.05 1.06 10.00
N PRO A 325 25.20 2.08 9.13
CA PRO A 325 24.80 2.00 7.74
C PRO A 325 25.46 0.81 7.02
N TRP A 326 24.68 0.11 6.22
CA TRP A 326 25.13 -1.09 5.50
C TRP A 326 25.73 -0.70 4.15
N HIS A 327 26.97 -0.25 4.15
CA HIS A 327 27.65 0.12 2.91
C HIS A 327 27.92 -1.11 2.04
N PRO A 328 27.85 -0.99 0.70
CA PRO A 328 28.23 -2.07 -0.21
C PRO A 328 29.69 -2.50 0.03
N MET A 329 29.90 -3.79 0.27
CA MET A 329 31.23 -4.36 0.49
C MET A 329 31.92 -4.70 -0.85
N THR A 330 32.01 -3.72 -1.74
CA THR A 330 32.66 -3.88 -3.05
C THR A 330 34.04 -3.27 -3.04
N LYS A 331 35.05 -4.03 -3.52
CA LYS A 331 36.38 -3.45 -3.82
C LYS A 331 36.32 -2.71 -5.15
N PRO A 332 37.00 -1.55 -5.28
CA PRO A 332 37.15 -0.92 -6.58
C PRO A 332 37.72 -1.92 -7.61
N ARG A 333 37.09 -2.02 -8.75
CA ARG A 333 37.53 -2.83 -9.88
C ARG A 333 37.36 -2.05 -11.18
N PRO A 334 38.17 -2.34 -12.23
CA PRO A 334 37.92 -1.76 -13.54
C PRO A 334 36.55 -2.23 -14.08
N PHE A 335 35.96 -1.41 -14.93
CA PHE A 335 34.81 -1.83 -15.73
C PHE A 335 35.20 -2.95 -16.68
N VAL A 336 34.28 -3.87 -16.91
CA VAL A 336 34.36 -4.92 -17.91
C VAL A 336 33.13 -4.84 -18.84
N ASP A 337 33.23 -5.43 -20.02
CA ASP A 337 32.18 -5.32 -21.06
C ASP A 337 30.78 -5.74 -20.55
N THR A 338 30.74 -6.71 -19.65
CA THR A 338 29.48 -7.18 -19.04
C THR A 338 28.84 -6.20 -18.05
N ASP A 339 29.51 -5.11 -17.68
CA ASP A 339 28.95 -4.04 -16.83
C ASP A 339 28.05 -3.12 -17.64
N PHE A 340 28.09 -3.18 -18.95
CA PHE A 340 27.35 -2.31 -19.86
C PHE A 340 26.32 -3.10 -20.67
N PRO A 341 25.16 -2.47 -20.97
CA PRO A 341 24.18 -3.09 -21.86
C PRO A 341 24.75 -3.23 -23.28
N MET A 342 24.43 -4.34 -23.95
CA MET A 342 24.95 -4.68 -25.30
C MET A 342 24.76 -3.54 -26.31
N TRP A 343 23.63 -2.82 -26.27
CA TRP A 343 23.37 -1.70 -27.20
C TRP A 343 24.33 -0.51 -27.06
N MET A 344 25.14 -0.48 -26.02
CA MET A 344 26.15 0.58 -25.83
C MET A 344 27.38 0.39 -26.74
N PHE A 345 27.54 -0.78 -27.30
CA PHE A 345 28.67 -1.14 -28.15
C PHE A 345 28.28 -1.28 -29.64
N ASP A 346 26.97 -1.11 -29.95
CA ASP A 346 26.43 -1.04 -31.31
C ASP A 346 26.46 0.42 -31.82
#